data_9903d0246c652cf800dd50762a11fc7d
#
_entry.id   9903d0246c652cf800dd50762a11fc7d
#
_cell.length_a   1.000
_cell.length_b   1.000
_cell.length_c   1.000
_cell.angle_alpha   90.00
_cell.angle_beta   90.00
_cell.angle_gamma   90.00
#
_symmetry.space_group_name_H-M   'P 1'
#
loop_
_entity.id
_entity.type
_entity.pdbx_description
1 polymer ?
#
loop_
_entity_poly.entity_id
_entity_poly.type
_entity_poly.pdbx_seq_one_letter_code
_entity_poly.pdbx_strand_id
1 'polypeptide(L)'
;MVNKMNLSELITYSTVLIKCQYNDGTSGSGTGFIINLCENKENGTCIPVLITNNHVVENSVKTVFDFCSADAAGNPIDTEPFSIVYEGNDWIHHPDKDVDLRCLLLAKVLKRLDENQIKIFYVPLTTELIPDETVLSNLSAMEEVVMVGYPIGLSDMYNHKPIIRKGITSSHPKRNYQGKKENGIR
;
A
#
# COMPACT_ATOMS: atom_id res chain seq x y z
N MET A 1 5.56 -7.86 25.73
CA MET A 1 5.82 -6.41 25.53
C MET A 1 6.06 -6.22 24.05
N VAL A 2 5.10 -5.67 23.33
CA VAL A 2 5.31 -5.28 21.93
C VAL A 2 6.40 -4.23 21.95
N ASN A 3 7.58 -4.55 21.41
CA ASN A 3 8.65 -3.58 21.17
C ASN A 3 8.00 -2.40 20.44
N LYS A 4 8.10 -1.20 20.99
CA LYS A 4 7.47 -0.01 20.44
C LYS A 4 8.19 0.33 19.15
N MET A 5 7.73 -0.24 18.02
CA MET A 5 8.26 0.06 16.69
C MET A 5 8.18 1.57 16.46
N ASN A 6 9.23 2.13 15.88
CA ASN A 6 9.21 3.53 15.48
C ASN A 6 8.39 3.72 14.17
N LEU A 7 8.06 4.96 13.85
CA LEU A 7 7.22 5.28 12.68
C LEU A 7 7.85 4.76 11.37
N SER A 8 9.17 4.81 11.23
CA SER A 8 9.85 4.34 10.02
C SER A 8 9.77 2.82 9.85
N GLU A 9 9.76 2.07 10.93
CA GLU A 9 9.53 0.62 10.91
C GLU A 9 8.06 0.31 10.59
N LEU A 10 7.12 1.00 11.25
CA LEU A 10 5.68 0.79 11.04
C LEU A 10 5.30 0.98 9.56
N ILE A 11 5.83 2.02 8.90
CA ILE A 11 5.49 2.32 7.51
C ILE A 11 5.98 1.24 6.52
N THR A 12 7.03 0.48 6.88
CA THR A 12 7.49 -0.64 6.05
C THR A 12 6.52 -1.82 6.06
N TYR A 13 5.71 -1.95 7.10
CA TYR A 13 4.67 -2.98 7.21
C TYR A 13 3.30 -2.52 6.71
N SER A 14 3.15 -1.24 6.37
CA SER A 14 1.94 -0.75 5.70
C SER A 14 2.00 -0.92 4.19
N THR A 15 3.19 -1.21 3.62
CA THR A 15 3.39 -1.41 2.19
C THR A 15 3.42 -2.88 1.81
N VAL A 16 2.90 -3.18 0.62
CA VAL A 16 2.77 -4.53 0.09
C VAL A 16 3.36 -4.58 -1.31
N LEU A 17 4.22 -5.56 -1.58
CA LEU A 17 4.66 -5.85 -2.95
C LEU A 17 3.52 -6.52 -3.70
N ILE A 18 3.13 -5.94 -4.83
CA ILE A 18 2.15 -6.49 -5.74
C ILE A 18 2.87 -6.99 -6.97
N LYS A 19 2.67 -8.26 -7.32
CA LYS A 19 3.15 -8.88 -8.55
C LYS A 19 1.94 -9.22 -9.41
N CYS A 20 1.97 -8.84 -10.68
CA CYS A 20 0.86 -9.05 -11.61
C CYS A 20 1.28 -9.91 -12.79
N GLN A 21 0.37 -10.77 -13.23
CA GLN A 21 0.40 -11.41 -14.54
C GLN A 21 -0.73 -10.83 -15.36
N TYR A 22 -0.44 -10.38 -16.57
CA TYR A 22 -1.41 -9.71 -17.44
C TYR A 22 -1.95 -10.64 -18.53
N ASN A 23 -3.06 -10.23 -19.15
CA ASN A 23 -3.74 -10.98 -20.21
C ASN A 23 -2.85 -11.29 -21.43
N ASP A 24 -1.87 -10.44 -21.72
CA ASP A 24 -0.92 -10.60 -22.83
C ASP A 24 0.27 -11.53 -22.50
N GLY A 25 0.27 -12.13 -21.31
CA GLY A 25 1.33 -13.02 -20.82
C GLY A 25 2.52 -12.29 -20.21
N THR A 26 2.53 -10.96 -20.19
CA THR A 26 3.57 -10.19 -19.52
C THR A 26 3.35 -10.17 -18.00
N SER A 27 4.38 -9.76 -17.26
CA SER A 27 4.33 -9.62 -15.80
C SER A 27 4.81 -8.24 -15.40
N GLY A 28 4.29 -7.75 -14.30
CA GLY A 28 4.68 -6.48 -13.72
C GLY A 28 4.65 -6.53 -12.19
N SER A 29 5.11 -5.46 -11.59
CA SER A 29 5.06 -5.29 -10.15
C SER A 29 4.81 -3.84 -9.78
N GLY A 30 4.30 -3.64 -8.59
CA GLY A 30 4.05 -2.32 -8.03
C GLY A 30 3.98 -2.36 -6.52
N THR A 31 3.72 -1.21 -5.96
CA THR A 31 3.51 -1.02 -4.52
C THR A 31 2.05 -0.85 -4.23
N GLY A 32 1.53 -1.57 -3.25
CA GLY A 32 0.29 -1.24 -2.57
C GLY A 32 0.55 -0.77 -1.15
N PHE A 33 -0.42 -0.11 -0.55
CA PHE A 33 -0.39 0.20 0.87
C PHE A 33 -1.76 -0.09 1.50
N ILE A 34 -1.72 -0.42 2.80
CA ILE A 34 -2.93 -0.77 3.53
C ILE A 34 -3.37 0.43 4.35
N ILE A 35 -4.64 0.76 4.26
CA ILE A 35 -5.28 1.81 5.05
C ILE A 35 -6.60 1.31 5.63
N ASN A 36 -6.89 1.71 6.86
CA ASN A 36 -8.20 1.52 7.45
C ASN A 36 -9.11 2.68 7.06
N LEU A 37 -10.24 2.37 6.47
CA LEU A 37 -11.32 3.32 6.19
C LEU A 37 -12.46 3.12 7.19
N CYS A 38 -13.28 4.16 7.36
CA CYS A 38 -14.49 4.13 8.20
C CYS A 38 -14.20 3.64 9.62
N GLU A 39 -13.10 4.08 10.21
CA GLU A 39 -12.74 3.69 11.57
C GLU A 39 -13.78 4.21 12.58
N ASN A 40 -14.38 3.29 13.33
CA ASN A 40 -15.24 3.60 14.44
C ASN A 40 -14.46 3.36 15.75
N LYS A 41 -14.08 4.45 16.43
CA LYS A 41 -13.28 4.40 17.67
C LYS A 41 -14.04 3.81 18.86
N GLU A 42 -15.38 3.81 18.83
CA GLU A 42 -16.20 3.31 19.94
C GLU A 42 -16.23 1.78 19.98
N ASN A 43 -16.30 1.13 18.81
CA ASN A 43 -16.40 -0.33 18.72
C ASN A 43 -15.17 -0.98 18.04
N GLY A 44 -14.19 -0.19 17.65
CA GLY A 44 -12.95 -0.69 17.03
C GLY A 44 -13.11 -1.28 15.62
N THR A 45 -14.24 -1.03 14.96
CA THR A 45 -14.45 -1.54 13.58
C THR A 45 -13.84 -0.63 12.54
N CYS A 46 -13.34 -1.22 11.46
CA CYS A 46 -12.82 -0.52 10.29
C CYS A 46 -12.98 -1.36 9.04
N ILE A 47 -12.72 -0.76 7.90
CA ILE A 47 -12.66 -1.43 6.60
C ILE A 47 -11.20 -1.40 6.13
N PRO A 48 -10.45 -2.51 6.26
CA PRO A 48 -9.08 -2.58 5.75
C PRO A 48 -9.10 -2.66 4.22
N VAL A 49 -8.32 -1.78 3.59
CA VAL A 49 -8.27 -1.63 2.14
C VAL A 49 -6.81 -1.63 1.67
N LEU A 50 -6.53 -2.38 0.61
CA LEU A 50 -5.28 -2.29 -0.13
C LEU A 50 -5.46 -1.29 -1.27
N ILE A 51 -4.65 -0.24 -1.30
CA ILE A 51 -4.65 0.77 -2.35
C ILE A 51 -3.38 0.62 -3.19
N THR A 52 -3.53 0.74 -4.51
CA THR A 52 -2.42 0.75 -5.47
C THR A 52 -2.77 1.61 -6.68
N ASN A 53 -1.81 1.83 -7.57
CA ASN A 53 -2.07 2.51 -8.82
C ASN A 53 -2.91 1.63 -9.78
N ASN A 54 -3.79 2.28 -10.54
CA ASN A 54 -4.63 1.61 -11.53
C ASN A 54 -3.78 0.84 -12.55
N HIS A 55 -2.74 1.48 -13.09
CA HIS A 55 -1.87 0.87 -14.12
C HIS A 55 -1.11 -0.39 -13.62
N VAL A 56 -0.97 -0.57 -12.29
CA VAL A 56 -0.31 -1.77 -11.73
C VAL A 56 -1.20 -3.00 -11.87
N VAL A 57 -2.50 -2.86 -11.67
CA VAL A 57 -3.45 -3.99 -11.61
C VAL A 57 -4.42 -4.02 -12.80
N GLU A 58 -4.39 -3.02 -13.65
CA GLU A 58 -5.21 -2.98 -14.86
C GLU A 58 -4.86 -4.13 -15.80
N ASN A 59 -5.89 -4.83 -16.29
CA ASN A 59 -5.76 -6.02 -17.15
C ASN A 59 -4.98 -7.20 -16.54
N SER A 60 -4.74 -7.19 -15.21
CA SER A 60 -4.16 -8.35 -14.56
C SER A 60 -5.18 -9.49 -14.44
N VAL A 61 -4.75 -10.71 -14.78
CA VAL A 61 -5.54 -11.94 -14.59
C VAL A 61 -5.22 -12.61 -13.27
N LYS A 62 -4.05 -12.30 -12.72
CA LYS A 62 -3.57 -12.82 -11.44
C LYS A 62 -2.71 -11.80 -10.76
N THR A 63 -2.98 -11.56 -9.49
CA THR A 63 -2.14 -10.75 -8.61
C THR A 63 -1.62 -11.58 -7.45
N VAL A 64 -0.41 -11.28 -7.02
CA VAL A 64 0.17 -11.89 -5.83
C VAL A 64 0.58 -10.77 -4.89
N PHE A 65 0.13 -10.85 -3.64
CA PHE A 65 0.45 -9.91 -2.58
C PHE A 65 1.42 -10.57 -1.61
N ASP A 66 2.60 -9.97 -1.43
CA ASP A 66 3.57 -10.47 -0.46
C ASP A 66 3.42 -9.70 0.86
N PHE A 67 2.93 -10.39 1.89
CA PHE A 67 2.83 -9.89 3.26
C PHE A 67 3.97 -10.44 4.12
N CYS A 68 4.27 -9.77 5.21
CA CYS A 68 5.10 -10.34 6.27
C CYS A 68 4.32 -11.44 7.01
N SER A 69 4.94 -12.59 7.24
CA SER A 69 4.35 -13.61 8.12
C SER A 69 4.36 -13.17 9.57
N ALA A 70 3.50 -13.75 10.39
CA ALA A 70 3.51 -13.52 11.83
C ALA A 70 3.68 -14.82 12.60
N ASP A 71 4.39 -14.76 13.74
CA ASP A 71 4.51 -15.87 14.67
C ASP A 71 3.19 -16.12 15.43
N ALA A 72 3.20 -17.12 16.30
CA ALA A 72 2.03 -17.48 17.12
C ALA A 72 1.59 -16.31 18.04
N ALA A 73 2.54 -15.45 18.45
CA ALA A 73 2.27 -14.29 19.31
C ALA A 73 1.87 -13.04 18.52
N GLY A 74 1.90 -13.09 17.17
CA GLY A 74 1.55 -11.98 16.28
C GLY A 74 2.71 -11.03 15.99
N ASN A 75 3.96 -11.43 16.26
CA ASN A 75 5.14 -10.64 15.88
C ASN A 75 5.54 -10.92 14.43
N PRO A 76 6.14 -9.94 13.72
CA PRO A 76 6.57 -10.15 12.34
C PRO A 76 7.73 -11.14 12.22
N ILE A 77 7.70 -11.97 11.17
CA ILE A 77 8.78 -12.85 10.75
C ILE A 77 9.29 -12.32 9.40
N ASP A 78 10.29 -11.44 9.44
CA ASP A 78 10.72 -10.66 8.27
C ASP A 78 11.32 -11.50 7.14
N THR A 79 11.91 -12.65 7.47
CA THR A 79 12.55 -13.54 6.49
C THR A 79 11.58 -14.51 5.81
N GLU A 80 10.32 -14.51 6.20
CA GLU A 80 9.30 -15.42 5.69
C GLU A 80 8.08 -14.66 5.14
N PRO A 81 8.10 -14.22 3.86
CA PRO A 81 6.94 -13.60 3.27
C PRO A 81 5.83 -14.62 3.05
N PHE A 82 4.61 -14.22 3.28
CA PHE A 82 3.43 -14.98 2.92
C PHE A 82 2.79 -14.40 1.66
N SER A 83 2.80 -15.19 0.58
CA SER A 83 2.24 -14.76 -0.70
C SER A 83 0.77 -15.17 -0.82
N ILE A 84 -0.09 -14.18 -1.02
CA ILE A 84 -1.53 -14.38 -1.25
C ILE A 84 -1.79 -14.27 -2.75
N VAL A 85 -2.28 -15.36 -3.35
CA VAL A 85 -2.72 -15.35 -4.75
C VAL A 85 -4.16 -14.85 -4.82
N TYR A 86 -4.39 -13.86 -5.65
CA TYR A 86 -5.68 -13.25 -5.90
C TYR A 86 -6.01 -13.24 -7.38
N GLU A 87 -7.08 -13.91 -7.76
CA GLU A 87 -7.59 -14.04 -9.12
C GLU A 87 -9.00 -13.39 -9.26
N GLY A 88 -9.39 -12.60 -8.27
CA GLY A 88 -10.64 -11.87 -8.28
C GLY A 88 -10.59 -10.62 -9.16
N ASN A 89 -11.77 -10.11 -9.52
CA ASN A 89 -11.93 -8.93 -10.37
C ASN A 89 -12.74 -7.82 -9.67
N ASP A 90 -12.72 -7.80 -8.34
CA ASP A 90 -13.45 -6.83 -7.52
C ASP A 90 -12.60 -5.62 -7.08
N TRP A 91 -11.62 -5.26 -7.90
CA TRP A 91 -10.90 -4.00 -7.77
C TRP A 91 -11.83 -2.81 -8.03
N ILE A 92 -11.89 -1.90 -7.09
CA ILE A 92 -12.72 -0.70 -7.16
C ILE A 92 -11.86 0.44 -7.71
N HIS A 93 -12.31 1.05 -8.80
CA HIS A 93 -11.67 2.22 -9.41
C HIS A 93 -11.94 3.48 -8.60
N HIS A 94 -11.00 4.41 -8.62
CA HIS A 94 -11.29 5.77 -8.18
C HIS A 94 -12.41 6.37 -9.05
N PRO A 95 -13.38 7.10 -8.45
CA PRO A 95 -14.52 7.66 -9.20
C PRO A 95 -14.08 8.71 -10.25
N ASP A 96 -13.01 9.45 -10.00
CA ASP A 96 -12.39 10.34 -10.97
C ASP A 96 -11.40 9.54 -11.82
N LYS A 97 -11.65 9.45 -13.12
CA LYS A 97 -10.85 8.66 -14.07
C LYS A 97 -9.44 9.21 -14.31
N ASP A 98 -9.23 10.48 -13.98
CA ASP A 98 -7.91 11.11 -14.06
C ASP A 98 -7.00 10.74 -12.88
N VAL A 99 -7.54 10.02 -11.88
CA VAL A 99 -6.80 9.55 -10.71
C VAL A 99 -6.41 8.09 -10.91
N ASP A 100 -5.11 7.83 -10.98
CA ASP A 100 -4.53 6.50 -11.21
C ASP A 100 -4.52 5.67 -9.92
N LEU A 101 -5.69 5.43 -9.32
CA LEU A 101 -5.84 4.63 -8.11
C LEU A 101 -6.91 3.55 -8.24
N ARG A 102 -6.63 2.41 -7.64
CA ARG A 102 -7.59 1.33 -7.36
C ARG A 102 -7.47 0.86 -5.93
N CYS A 103 -8.56 0.32 -5.42
CA CYS A 103 -8.55 -0.32 -4.11
C CYS A 103 -9.20 -1.71 -4.13
N LEU A 104 -8.74 -2.55 -3.21
CA LEU A 104 -9.29 -3.87 -2.94
C LEU A 104 -9.68 -3.96 -1.46
N LEU A 105 -10.93 -4.36 -1.19
CA LEU A 105 -11.39 -4.61 0.17
C LEU A 105 -10.75 -5.90 0.71
N LEU A 106 -9.94 -5.78 1.75
CA LEU A 106 -9.20 -6.92 2.30
C LEU A 106 -10.03 -7.83 3.20
N ALA A 107 -11.23 -7.43 3.61
CA ALA A 107 -12.03 -8.17 4.58
C ALA A 107 -12.22 -9.65 4.22
N LYS A 108 -12.52 -9.97 2.95
CA LYS A 108 -12.67 -11.36 2.49
C LYS A 108 -11.35 -12.13 2.54
N VAL A 109 -10.24 -11.47 2.17
CA VAL A 109 -8.90 -12.06 2.18
C VAL A 109 -8.49 -12.38 3.61
N LEU A 110 -8.62 -11.41 4.51
CA LEU A 110 -8.27 -11.57 5.92
C LEU A 110 -9.11 -12.64 6.61
N LYS A 111 -10.41 -12.68 6.34
CA LYS A 111 -11.30 -13.73 6.85
C LYS A 111 -10.84 -15.13 6.42
N ARG A 112 -10.48 -15.29 5.14
CA ARG A 112 -9.98 -16.57 4.61
C ARG A 112 -8.66 -16.99 5.26
N LEU A 113 -7.77 -16.05 5.55
CA LEU A 113 -6.53 -16.32 6.27
C LEU A 113 -6.82 -16.79 7.70
N ASP A 114 -7.72 -16.12 8.40
CA ASP A 114 -8.14 -16.47 9.76
C ASP A 114 -8.78 -17.87 9.82
N GLU A 115 -9.69 -18.19 8.90
CA GLU A 115 -10.32 -19.52 8.78
C GLU A 115 -9.29 -20.65 8.55
N ASN A 116 -8.16 -20.35 7.91
CA ASN A 116 -7.05 -21.27 7.67
C ASN A 116 -5.94 -21.17 8.73
N GLN A 117 -6.14 -20.41 9.80
CA GLN A 117 -5.17 -20.20 10.88
C GLN A 117 -3.83 -19.62 10.40
N ILE A 118 -3.84 -18.90 9.28
CA ILE A 118 -2.68 -18.24 8.72
C ILE A 118 -2.58 -16.84 9.31
N LYS A 119 -1.43 -16.52 9.91
CA LYS A 119 -1.15 -15.21 10.49
C LYS A 119 -0.21 -14.42 9.61
N ILE A 120 -0.62 -13.22 9.26
CA ILE A 120 0.21 -12.22 8.59
C ILE A 120 0.39 -11.01 9.50
N PHE A 121 1.50 -10.31 9.32
CA PHE A 121 1.77 -9.05 10.01
C PHE A 121 1.68 -7.90 9.02
N TYR A 122 0.88 -6.90 9.35
CA TYR A 122 0.78 -5.64 8.63
C TYR A 122 0.35 -4.52 9.59
N VAL A 123 0.68 -3.30 9.25
CA VAL A 123 0.29 -2.11 10.00
C VAL A 123 -0.51 -1.21 9.07
N PRO A 124 -1.83 -1.13 9.21
CA PRO A 124 -2.62 -0.25 8.35
C PRO A 124 -2.35 1.21 8.70
N LEU A 125 -2.31 2.06 7.69
CA LEU A 125 -2.38 3.51 7.85
C LEU A 125 -3.78 3.90 8.30
N THR A 126 -3.93 5.09 8.85
CA THR A 126 -5.23 5.67 9.22
C THR A 126 -5.55 6.85 8.32
N THR A 127 -6.82 7.19 8.19
CA THR A 127 -7.25 8.37 7.42
C THR A 127 -6.75 9.69 8.01
N GLU A 128 -6.36 9.71 9.28
CA GLU A 128 -5.77 10.87 9.95
C GLU A 128 -4.39 11.26 9.36
N LEU A 129 -3.73 10.32 8.66
CA LEU A 129 -2.45 10.59 7.97
C LEU A 129 -2.63 11.24 6.59
N ILE A 130 -3.86 11.27 6.06
CA ILE A 130 -4.15 11.93 4.80
C ILE A 130 -4.19 13.44 5.05
N PRO A 131 -3.34 14.23 4.36
CA PRO A 131 -3.29 15.68 4.57
C PRO A 131 -4.61 16.33 4.14
N ASP A 132 -5.13 17.21 4.98
CA ASP A 132 -6.28 18.05 4.67
C ASP A 132 -5.87 19.27 3.81
N GLU A 133 -6.86 20.05 3.39
CA GLU A 133 -6.66 21.28 2.63
C GLU A 133 -5.75 22.28 3.36
N THR A 134 -5.77 22.31 4.69
CA THR A 134 -4.94 23.21 5.49
C THR A 134 -3.47 22.81 5.39
N VAL A 135 -3.16 21.54 5.57
CA VAL A 135 -1.81 21.01 5.41
C VAL A 135 -1.34 21.22 3.97
N LEU A 136 -2.14 20.81 2.98
CA LEU A 136 -1.81 20.97 1.56
C LEU A 136 -1.58 22.44 1.20
N SER A 137 -2.36 23.38 1.79
CA SER A 137 -2.23 24.80 1.53
C SER A 137 -0.94 25.43 2.05
N ASN A 138 -0.30 24.82 3.02
CA ASN A 138 0.97 25.29 3.59
C ASN A 138 2.21 24.69 2.90
N LEU A 139 2.03 23.71 2.01
CA LEU A 139 3.16 23.17 1.25
C LEU A 139 3.69 24.17 0.25
N SER A 140 4.99 24.18 0.07
CA SER A 140 5.71 24.99 -0.90
C SER A 140 6.29 24.11 -2.02
N ALA A 141 6.98 24.71 -2.98
CA ALA A 141 7.83 23.95 -3.89
C ALA A 141 9.07 23.43 -3.14
N MET A 142 9.61 22.30 -3.55
CA MET A 142 10.78 21.64 -2.94
C MET A 142 10.55 21.12 -1.51
N GLU A 143 9.35 20.62 -1.24
CA GLU A 143 9.09 19.89 0.01
C GLU A 143 9.89 18.58 0.06
N GLU A 144 10.46 18.27 1.21
CA GLU A 144 11.06 16.96 1.42
C GLU A 144 10.00 15.85 1.42
N VAL A 145 10.27 14.78 0.67
CA VAL A 145 9.40 13.61 0.59
C VAL A 145 10.17 12.34 0.85
N VAL A 146 9.52 11.40 1.51
CA VAL A 146 10.01 10.03 1.68
C VAL A 146 9.08 9.10 0.92
N MET A 147 9.64 8.30 0.04
CA MET A 147 8.93 7.25 -0.68
C MET A 147 9.29 5.91 -0.05
N VAL A 148 8.28 5.12 0.27
CA VAL A 148 8.42 3.75 0.78
C VAL A 148 7.67 2.83 -0.17
N GLY A 149 8.34 1.83 -0.73
CA GLY A 149 7.69 0.93 -1.68
C GLY A 149 8.66 0.04 -2.43
N TYR A 150 8.18 -0.53 -3.53
CA TYR A 150 8.88 -1.51 -4.34
C TYR A 150 9.10 -0.98 -5.78
N PRO A 151 9.92 0.06 -5.95
CA PRO A 151 10.10 0.71 -7.25
C PRO A 151 10.71 -0.28 -8.25
N ILE A 152 10.04 -0.50 -9.40
CA ILE A 152 10.46 -1.44 -10.44
C ILE A 152 10.68 -2.87 -9.86
N GLY A 153 9.89 -3.27 -8.87
CA GLY A 153 10.03 -4.56 -8.18
C GLY A 153 11.25 -4.70 -7.27
N LEU A 154 12.03 -3.64 -7.07
CA LEU A 154 13.17 -3.67 -6.16
C LEU A 154 12.71 -3.74 -4.70
N SER A 155 13.33 -4.62 -3.95
CA SER A 155 13.12 -4.82 -2.51
C SER A 155 14.42 -5.23 -1.83
N ASP A 156 14.45 -5.13 -0.52
CA ASP A 156 15.39 -5.93 0.25
C ASP A 156 14.94 -7.40 0.16
N MET A 157 15.60 -8.16 -0.71
CA MET A 157 15.20 -9.54 -1.02
C MET A 157 15.44 -10.51 0.15
N TYR A 158 16.26 -10.15 1.11
CA TYR A 158 16.54 -10.98 2.28
C TYR A 158 15.49 -10.78 3.39
N ASN A 159 15.16 -9.51 3.67
CA ASN A 159 14.19 -9.16 4.70
C ASN A 159 12.78 -8.93 4.13
N HIS A 160 12.59 -9.03 2.83
CA HIS A 160 11.32 -8.78 2.13
C HIS A 160 10.72 -7.40 2.46
N LYS A 161 11.58 -6.37 2.56
CA LYS A 161 11.18 -5.01 2.92
C LYS A 161 11.18 -4.08 1.71
N PRO A 162 10.32 -3.04 1.75
CA PRO A 162 10.32 -2.00 0.75
C PRO A 162 11.61 -1.19 0.78
N ILE A 163 11.92 -0.55 -0.34
CA ILE A 163 13.01 0.42 -0.44
C ILE A 163 12.51 1.78 0.02
N ILE A 164 13.30 2.45 0.85
CA ILE A 164 13.06 3.81 1.33
C ILE A 164 13.93 4.76 0.52
N ARG A 165 13.31 5.76 -0.07
CA ARG A 165 14.00 6.83 -0.81
C ARG A 165 13.58 8.18 -0.28
N LYS A 166 14.54 9.10 -0.19
CA LYS A 166 14.31 10.50 0.15
C LYS A 166 14.52 11.36 -1.10
N GLY A 167 13.69 12.37 -1.26
CA GLY A 167 13.77 13.33 -2.36
C GLY A 167 13.05 14.61 -2.01
N ILE A 168 12.78 15.40 -3.02
CA ILE A 168 11.96 16.60 -2.94
C ILE A 168 10.86 16.56 -3.99
N THR A 169 9.79 17.30 -3.77
CA THR A 169 8.75 17.47 -4.80
C THR A 169 9.36 18.12 -6.05
N SER A 170 9.12 17.54 -7.22
CA SER A 170 9.63 18.06 -8.50
C SER A 170 8.82 19.24 -9.05
N SER A 171 7.65 19.46 -8.49
CA SER A 171 6.76 20.58 -8.83
C SER A 171 5.98 20.99 -7.58
N HIS A 172 5.33 22.15 -7.63
CA HIS A 172 4.53 22.63 -6.51
C HIS A 172 3.36 21.67 -6.26
N PRO A 173 3.17 21.12 -5.04
CA PRO A 173 2.16 20.10 -4.75
C PRO A 173 0.71 20.50 -5.05
N LYS A 174 0.41 21.81 -5.02
CA LYS A 174 -0.92 22.36 -5.35
C LYS A 174 -1.22 22.43 -6.85
N ARG A 175 -0.24 22.24 -7.71
CA ARG A 175 -0.42 22.38 -9.15
C ARG A 175 -0.54 21.02 -9.80
N ASN A 176 -1.51 20.90 -10.70
CA ASN A 176 -1.65 19.73 -11.55
C ASN A 176 -0.40 19.56 -12.42
N TYR A 177 0.30 18.47 -12.27
CA TYR A 177 1.47 18.18 -13.09
C TYR A 177 1.01 17.82 -14.51
N GLN A 178 1.51 18.53 -15.50
CA GLN A 178 1.12 18.36 -16.92
C GLN A 178 -0.42 18.41 -17.14
N GLY A 179 -1.14 19.18 -16.33
CA GLY A 179 -2.60 19.31 -16.41
C GLY A 179 -3.40 18.17 -15.79
N LYS A 180 -2.73 17.14 -15.27
CA LYS A 180 -3.36 16.03 -14.54
C LYS A 180 -3.36 16.29 -13.02
N LYS A 181 -4.37 15.77 -12.32
CA LYS A 181 -4.47 15.88 -10.86
C LYS A 181 -3.41 15.06 -10.10
N GLU A 182 -2.54 14.35 -10.81
CA GLU A 182 -1.41 13.63 -10.24
C GLU A 182 -0.34 14.63 -9.78
N ASN A 183 -0.07 14.65 -8.50
CA ASN A 183 1.07 15.39 -7.96
C ASN A 183 2.36 14.71 -8.39
N GLY A 184 3.15 15.42 -9.21
CA GLY A 184 4.40 14.89 -9.77
C GLY A 184 5.47 14.67 -8.72
N ILE A 185 5.38 13.57 -7.99
CA ILE A 185 6.50 13.03 -7.22
C ILE A 185 7.25 12.08 -8.16
N ARG A 186 8.45 12.44 -8.55
CA ARG A 186 9.36 11.60 -9.33
C ARG A 186 10.65 11.35 -8.56
#